data_1e8aab38cd77950d5a475aed88a6a3fd
#
_entry.id   1e8aab38cd77950d5a475aed88a6a3fd
#
_cell.length_a   1.000
_cell.length_b   1.000
_cell.length_c   1.000
_cell.angle_alpha   90.00
_cell.angle_beta   90.00
_cell.angle_gamma   90.00
#
_symmetry.space_group_name_H-M   'P 1'
#
loop_
_entity.id
_entity.type
_entity.pdbx_description
1 polymer ?
#
loop_
_entity_poly.entity_id
_entity_poly.type
_entity_poly.pdbx_seq_one_letter_code
_entity_poly.pdbx_strand_id
1 'polypeptide(L)'
;MFVTEFHGTQTVQLAARAPDVFDLLVDVDRLPEWNAHVHHVIERPGRPLTAGVEWVVQMRAMGGRWPSRVRALTVDRAALSFEYRSCNDDGNPTYALWLWQVRPSEHGSTLTVIWVVYPRSFWRKLLIARARRPVLA
;
A
#
# COMPACT_ATOMS: atom_id res chain seq x y z
N MET A 1 11.51 2.91 26.19
CA MET A 1 11.96 3.34 24.84
C MET A 1 10.78 3.36 23.89
N PHE A 2 10.61 4.45 23.16
CA PHE A 2 9.51 4.58 22.21
C PHE A 2 9.98 4.20 20.81
N VAL A 3 9.18 3.38 20.14
CA VAL A 3 9.42 3.06 18.73
C VAL A 3 8.83 4.18 17.89
N THR A 4 9.66 4.83 17.07
CA THR A 4 9.24 5.95 16.23
C THR A 4 8.80 5.51 14.85
N GLU A 5 9.15 4.29 14.43
CA GLU A 5 8.74 3.73 13.14
C GLU A 5 8.65 2.22 13.20
N PHE A 6 7.82 1.66 12.34
CA PHE A 6 7.75 0.22 12.07
C PHE A 6 7.99 0.01 10.60
N HIS A 7 8.81 -0.97 10.24
CA HIS A 7 9.13 -1.24 8.84
C HIS A 7 9.23 -2.73 8.56
N GLY A 8 9.11 -3.08 7.30
CA GLY A 8 9.24 -4.46 6.86
C GLY A 8 9.33 -4.56 5.36
N THR A 9 9.55 -5.78 4.89
CA THR A 9 9.61 -6.10 3.48
C THR A 9 9.05 -7.49 3.25
N GLN A 10 8.43 -7.69 2.08
CA GLN A 10 7.89 -8.98 1.68
C GLN A 10 8.12 -9.17 0.19
N THR A 11 8.48 -10.39 -0.22
CA THR A 11 8.73 -10.74 -1.61
C THR A 11 7.90 -11.96 -1.99
N VAL A 12 7.27 -11.91 -3.17
CA VAL A 12 6.42 -12.97 -3.69
C VAL A 12 6.81 -13.27 -5.13
N GLN A 13 6.87 -14.57 -5.47
CA GLN A 13 7.04 -15.01 -6.86
C GLN A 13 5.67 -15.20 -7.50
N LEU A 14 5.51 -14.67 -8.70
CA LEU A 14 4.25 -14.72 -9.46
C LEU A 14 4.49 -15.31 -10.84
N ALA A 15 3.52 -16.08 -11.35
CA ALA A 15 3.59 -16.62 -12.69
C ALA A 15 3.30 -15.56 -13.77
N ALA A 16 2.65 -14.46 -13.41
CA ALA A 16 2.31 -13.39 -14.34
C ALA A 16 3.55 -12.58 -14.75
N ARG A 17 3.50 -12.00 -15.95
CA ARG A 17 4.57 -11.16 -16.46
C ARG A 17 4.67 -9.85 -15.66
N ALA A 18 5.90 -9.36 -15.51
CA ALA A 18 6.14 -8.16 -14.71
C ALA A 18 5.31 -6.93 -15.15
N PRO A 19 5.18 -6.59 -16.45
CA PRO A 19 4.32 -5.48 -16.84
C PRO A 19 2.86 -5.67 -16.45
N ASP A 20 2.34 -6.89 -16.55
CA ASP A 20 0.94 -7.19 -16.23
C ASP A 20 0.70 -7.05 -14.72
N VAL A 21 1.65 -7.47 -13.89
CA VAL A 21 1.59 -7.29 -12.44
C VAL A 21 1.61 -5.81 -12.09
N PHE A 22 2.48 -5.04 -12.74
CA PHE A 22 2.55 -3.60 -12.48
C PHE A 22 1.26 -2.89 -12.87
N ASP A 23 0.68 -3.24 -14.02
CA ASP A 23 -0.60 -2.67 -14.45
C ASP A 23 -1.70 -2.92 -13.42
N LEU A 24 -1.72 -4.09 -12.81
CA LEU A 24 -2.67 -4.40 -11.76
C LEU A 24 -2.41 -3.59 -10.48
N LEU A 25 -1.15 -3.40 -10.11
CA LEU A 25 -0.78 -2.62 -8.91
C LEU A 25 -1.25 -1.17 -8.99
N VAL A 26 -1.13 -0.55 -10.16
CA VAL A 26 -1.48 0.86 -10.35
C VAL A 26 -2.95 1.06 -10.74
N ASP A 27 -3.69 0.01 -10.95
CA ASP A 27 -5.12 0.09 -11.23
C ASP A 27 -5.90 0.09 -9.90
N VAL A 28 -6.04 1.27 -9.33
CA VAL A 28 -6.64 1.45 -8.00
C VAL A 28 -8.07 0.93 -7.93
N ASP A 29 -8.83 1.04 -9.02
CA ASP A 29 -10.21 0.57 -9.06
C ASP A 29 -10.34 -0.93 -8.85
N ARG A 30 -9.28 -1.68 -9.12
CA ARG A 30 -9.27 -3.14 -8.97
C ARG A 30 -8.66 -3.61 -7.66
N LEU A 31 -8.25 -2.71 -6.77
CA LEU A 31 -7.68 -3.09 -5.47
C LEU A 31 -8.53 -4.09 -4.68
N PRO A 32 -9.86 -3.91 -4.59
CA PRO A 32 -10.68 -4.87 -3.85
C PRO A 32 -10.66 -6.30 -4.42
N GLU A 33 -10.28 -6.48 -5.67
CA GLU A 33 -10.25 -7.79 -6.31
C GLU A 33 -9.09 -8.66 -5.82
N TRP A 34 -7.96 -8.05 -5.44
CA TRP A 34 -6.77 -8.81 -5.05
C TRP A 34 -6.22 -8.47 -3.67
N ASN A 35 -6.61 -7.35 -3.08
CA ASN A 35 -6.15 -6.94 -1.75
C ASN A 35 -7.28 -7.13 -0.74
N ALA A 36 -7.18 -8.17 0.08
CA ALA A 36 -8.22 -8.55 1.03
C ALA A 36 -8.50 -7.50 2.09
N HIS A 37 -7.58 -6.55 2.31
CA HIS A 37 -7.72 -5.50 3.32
C HIS A 37 -8.33 -4.22 2.76
N VAL A 38 -8.54 -4.14 1.45
CA VAL A 38 -9.25 -3.04 0.82
C VAL A 38 -10.68 -3.47 0.53
N HIS A 39 -11.63 -2.89 1.27
CA HIS A 39 -13.05 -3.26 1.13
C HIS A 39 -13.63 -2.67 -0.16
N HIS A 40 -13.44 -1.37 -0.38
CA HIS A 40 -13.84 -0.69 -1.60
C HIS A 40 -13.09 0.62 -1.76
N VAL A 41 -13.14 1.20 -2.97
CA VAL A 41 -12.55 2.50 -3.28
C VAL A 41 -13.63 3.56 -3.04
N ILE A 42 -13.38 4.48 -2.11
CA ILE A 42 -14.32 5.55 -1.76
C ILE A 42 -14.19 6.71 -2.76
N GLU A 43 -12.96 7.17 -3.00
CA GLU A 43 -12.67 8.22 -3.97
C GLU A 43 -11.68 7.68 -5.00
N ARG A 44 -12.05 7.70 -6.27
CA ARG A 44 -11.20 7.19 -7.34
C ARG A 44 -10.12 8.20 -7.70
N PRO A 45 -8.91 7.73 -8.06
CA PRO A 45 -7.87 8.64 -8.52
C PRO A 45 -8.20 9.19 -9.90
N GLY A 46 -7.67 10.39 -10.19
CA GLY A 46 -7.64 10.90 -11.56
C GLY A 46 -6.76 10.01 -12.44
N ARG A 47 -7.00 10.05 -13.74
CA ARG A 47 -6.22 9.30 -14.72
C ARG A 47 -5.52 10.24 -15.69
N PRO A 48 -4.28 9.92 -16.11
CA PRO A 48 -3.47 8.78 -15.69
C PRO A 48 -2.98 8.92 -14.25
N LEU A 49 -2.68 7.79 -13.62
CA LEU A 49 -2.10 7.79 -12.27
C LEU A 49 -0.65 8.26 -12.35
N THR A 50 -0.38 9.38 -11.71
CA THR A 50 0.95 10.01 -11.69
C THR A 50 1.26 10.51 -10.29
N ALA A 51 2.50 10.96 -10.06
CA ALA A 51 2.88 11.53 -8.77
C ALA A 51 1.96 12.69 -8.40
N GLY A 52 1.53 12.73 -7.14
CA GLY A 52 0.62 13.75 -6.60
C GLY A 52 -0.86 13.40 -6.66
N VAL A 53 -1.25 12.39 -7.44
CA VAL A 53 -2.65 11.96 -7.51
C VAL A 53 -3.04 11.29 -6.22
N GLU A 54 -4.26 11.59 -5.71
CA GLU A 54 -4.78 11.05 -4.47
C GLU A 54 -6.04 10.21 -4.71
N TRP A 55 -6.26 9.27 -3.80
CA TRP A 55 -7.49 8.48 -3.74
C TRP A 55 -7.76 8.08 -2.30
N VAL A 56 -8.97 7.58 -2.03
CA VAL A 56 -9.38 7.13 -0.71
C VAL A 56 -9.95 5.72 -0.82
N VAL A 57 -9.51 4.84 0.05
CA VAL A 57 -10.00 3.47 0.13
C VAL A 57 -10.55 3.19 1.53
N GLN A 58 -11.56 2.33 1.60
CA GLN A 58 -12.05 1.79 2.85
C GLN A 58 -11.23 0.56 3.18
N MET A 59 -10.44 0.66 4.24
CA MET A 59 -9.64 -0.47 4.74
C MET A 59 -10.45 -1.30 5.73
N ARG A 60 -10.13 -2.59 5.80
CA ARG A 60 -10.66 -3.47 6.85
C ARG A 60 -9.58 -4.44 7.31
N ALA A 61 -9.43 -4.59 8.62
CA ALA A 61 -8.54 -5.58 9.23
C ALA A 61 -8.91 -5.70 10.70
N MET A 62 -8.69 -6.87 11.30
CA MET A 62 -8.86 -7.09 12.74
C MET A 62 -10.25 -6.71 13.27
N GLY A 63 -11.28 -6.91 12.45
CA GLY A 63 -12.66 -6.54 12.81
C GLY A 63 -12.99 -5.06 12.73
N GLY A 64 -12.02 -4.22 12.36
CA GLY A 64 -12.20 -2.79 12.22
C GLY A 64 -12.23 -2.33 10.76
N ARG A 65 -12.77 -1.13 10.53
CA ARG A 65 -12.80 -0.47 9.24
C ARG A 65 -12.39 0.98 9.42
N TRP A 66 -11.66 1.53 8.45
CA TRP A 66 -11.25 2.94 8.47
C TRP A 66 -10.97 3.42 7.06
N PRO A 67 -11.23 4.72 6.78
CA PRO A 67 -10.85 5.30 5.49
C PRO A 67 -9.35 5.61 5.50
N SER A 68 -8.68 5.34 4.38
CA SER A 68 -7.28 5.64 4.18
C SER A 68 -7.12 6.51 2.95
N ARG A 69 -6.52 7.67 3.12
CA ARG A 69 -6.17 8.57 2.02
C ARG A 69 -4.77 8.26 1.54
N VAL A 70 -4.64 8.08 0.25
CA VAL A 70 -3.38 7.66 -0.38
C VAL A 70 -2.96 8.71 -1.40
N ARG A 71 -1.67 9.01 -1.43
CA ARG A 71 -1.08 9.93 -2.41
C ARG A 71 0.07 9.25 -3.11
N ALA A 72 0.03 9.19 -4.44
CA ALA A 72 1.12 8.66 -5.23
C ALA A 72 2.34 9.58 -5.12
N LEU A 73 3.48 9.01 -4.84
CA LEU A 73 4.77 9.72 -4.78
C LEU A 73 5.58 9.46 -6.05
N THR A 74 5.61 8.23 -6.51
CA THR A 74 6.32 7.81 -7.71
C THR A 74 5.49 6.78 -8.46
N VAL A 75 5.32 6.99 -9.76
CA VAL A 75 4.74 5.99 -10.66
C VAL A 75 5.69 5.87 -11.83
N ASP A 76 6.60 4.91 -11.78
CA ASP A 76 7.64 4.72 -12.81
C ASP A 76 7.34 3.45 -13.58
N ARG A 77 6.72 3.61 -14.75
CA ARG A 77 6.31 2.48 -15.58
C ARG A 77 7.49 1.79 -16.28
N ALA A 78 8.59 2.50 -16.49
CA ALA A 78 9.78 1.92 -17.09
C ALA A 78 10.53 1.04 -16.08
N ALA A 79 10.64 1.49 -14.83
CA ALA A 79 11.28 0.74 -13.76
C ALA A 79 10.33 -0.22 -13.04
N LEU A 80 9.02 -0.20 -13.35
CA LEU A 80 7.98 -0.96 -12.67
C LEU A 80 8.00 -0.75 -11.16
N SER A 81 8.06 0.53 -10.75
CA SER A 81 8.13 0.97 -9.38
C SER A 81 6.97 1.90 -9.05
N PHE A 82 6.30 1.64 -7.92
CA PHE A 82 5.15 2.41 -7.47
C PHE A 82 5.33 2.71 -5.98
N GLU A 83 5.43 4.00 -5.66
CA GLU A 83 5.57 4.46 -4.29
C GLU A 83 4.43 5.37 -3.92
N TYR A 84 3.85 5.17 -2.73
CA TYR A 84 2.79 6.04 -2.23
C TYR A 84 2.87 6.21 -0.72
N ARG A 85 2.22 7.27 -0.27
CA ARG A 85 2.02 7.57 1.14
C ARG A 85 0.55 7.37 1.49
N SER A 86 0.28 6.68 2.59
CA SER A 86 -1.08 6.50 3.09
C SER A 86 -1.21 7.04 4.51
N CYS A 87 -2.38 7.58 4.83
CA CYS A 87 -2.72 8.03 6.18
C CYS A 87 -4.20 7.77 6.42
N ASN A 88 -4.60 7.65 7.68
CA ASN A 88 -6.01 7.54 8.01
C ASN A 88 -6.70 8.87 7.68
N ASP A 89 -7.86 8.81 7.05
CA ASP A 89 -8.61 10.00 6.63
C ASP A 89 -9.62 10.40 7.71
N ASP A 90 -9.16 10.42 8.95
CA ASP A 90 -9.97 10.75 10.14
C ASP A 90 -9.30 11.80 11.03
N GLY A 91 -8.28 12.51 10.51
CA GLY A 91 -7.52 13.49 11.27
C GLY A 91 -6.36 12.90 12.06
N ASN A 92 -6.18 11.60 12.04
CA ASN A 92 -5.05 10.94 12.71
C ASN A 92 -3.74 11.24 11.97
N PRO A 93 -2.70 11.75 12.66
CA PRO A 93 -1.44 12.10 12.02
C PRO A 93 -0.54 10.92 11.64
N THR A 94 -0.91 9.70 11.97
CA THR A 94 -0.14 8.50 11.61
C THR A 94 -0.15 8.31 10.10
N TYR A 95 1.02 8.02 9.51
CA TYR A 95 1.12 7.76 8.08
C TYR A 95 2.09 6.62 7.80
N ALA A 96 2.01 6.09 6.58
CA ALA A 96 2.89 5.02 6.10
C ALA A 96 3.41 5.34 4.71
N LEU A 97 4.60 4.88 4.42
CA LEU A 97 5.19 4.89 3.08
C LEU A 97 5.25 3.47 2.57
N TRP A 98 4.89 3.29 1.31
CA TRP A 98 4.83 1.99 0.64
C TRP A 98 5.56 2.06 -0.68
N LEU A 99 6.47 1.12 -0.91
CA LEU A 99 7.18 0.98 -2.18
C LEU A 99 6.93 -0.42 -2.72
N TRP A 100 6.36 -0.49 -3.92
CA TRP A 100 6.12 -1.73 -4.65
C TRP A 100 7.03 -1.77 -5.86
N GLN A 101 7.75 -2.87 -6.03
CA GLN A 101 8.64 -3.07 -7.17
C GLN A 101 8.36 -4.42 -7.79
N VAL A 102 8.32 -4.44 -9.13
CA VAL A 102 8.12 -5.67 -9.89
C VAL A 102 9.35 -5.88 -10.76
N ARG A 103 9.87 -7.09 -10.76
CA ARG A 103 11.01 -7.45 -11.61
C ARG A 103 10.70 -8.72 -12.39
N PRO A 104 11.11 -8.82 -13.66
CA PRO A 104 11.01 -10.07 -14.40
C PRO A 104 11.81 -11.17 -13.69
N SER A 105 11.28 -12.38 -13.71
CA SER A 105 11.97 -13.57 -13.24
C SER A 105 11.86 -14.67 -14.30
N GLU A 106 12.54 -15.80 -14.08
CA GLU A 106 12.62 -16.87 -15.06
C GLU A 106 11.25 -17.39 -15.50
N HIS A 107 10.28 -17.48 -14.58
CA HIS A 107 8.95 -18.04 -14.85
C HIS A 107 7.81 -17.05 -14.63
N GLY A 108 8.10 -15.76 -14.66
CA GLY A 108 7.08 -14.73 -14.44
C GLY A 108 7.67 -13.46 -13.89
N SER A 109 7.37 -13.16 -12.61
CA SER A 109 7.87 -11.95 -11.98
C SER A 109 8.07 -12.13 -10.48
N THR A 110 8.88 -11.22 -9.91
CA THR A 110 9.07 -11.09 -8.48
C THR A 110 8.49 -9.76 -8.03
N LEU A 111 7.54 -9.80 -7.11
CA LEU A 111 6.93 -8.63 -6.52
C LEU A 111 7.51 -8.40 -5.13
N THR A 112 8.04 -7.21 -4.87
CA THR A 112 8.56 -6.83 -3.57
C THR A 112 7.78 -5.62 -3.06
N VAL A 113 7.34 -5.67 -1.80
CA VAL A 113 6.76 -4.53 -1.11
C VAL A 113 7.60 -4.20 0.11
N ILE A 114 7.91 -2.92 0.26
CA ILE A 114 8.65 -2.37 1.38
C ILE A 114 7.76 -1.32 2.02
N TRP A 115 7.64 -1.35 3.35
CA TRP A 115 6.80 -0.39 4.05
C TRP A 115 7.50 0.19 5.27
N VAL A 116 7.16 1.45 5.57
CA VAL A 116 7.59 2.13 6.78
C VAL A 116 6.37 2.86 7.34
N VAL A 117 6.08 2.66 8.62
CA VAL A 117 4.95 3.28 9.30
C VAL A 117 5.47 4.23 10.37
N TYR A 118 4.97 5.46 10.35
CA TYR A 118 5.34 6.52 11.29
C TYR A 118 4.15 6.84 12.21
N PRO A 119 3.97 6.11 13.33
CA PRO A 119 2.88 6.41 14.26
C PRO A 119 3.16 7.70 15.01
N ARG A 120 2.13 8.54 15.18
CA ARG A 120 2.25 9.86 15.80
C ARG A 120 1.63 9.95 17.19
N SER A 121 0.96 8.89 17.67
CA SER A 121 0.41 8.85 19.01
C SER A 121 0.75 7.52 19.67
N PHE A 122 0.84 7.55 21.01
CA PHE A 122 1.20 6.37 21.80
C PHE A 122 0.25 5.20 21.57
N TRP A 123 -1.04 5.47 21.64
CA TRP A 123 -2.05 4.42 21.47
C TRP A 123 -2.04 3.84 20.05
N ARG A 124 -1.84 4.69 19.05
CA ARG A 124 -1.75 4.26 17.66
C ARG A 124 -0.49 3.42 17.43
N LYS A 125 0.61 3.72 18.10
CA LYS A 125 1.82 2.89 18.03
C LYS A 125 1.54 1.46 18.45
N LEU A 126 0.84 1.26 19.54
CA LEU A 126 0.50 -0.09 20.01
C LEU A 126 -0.42 -0.82 19.04
N LEU A 127 -1.45 -0.15 18.53
CA LEU A 127 -2.40 -0.76 17.61
C LEU A 127 -1.75 -1.13 16.28
N ILE A 128 -0.90 -0.26 15.75
CA ILE A 128 -0.20 -0.51 14.48
C ILE A 128 0.77 -1.68 14.64
N ALA A 129 1.50 -1.77 15.74
CA ALA A 129 2.42 -2.87 15.99
C ALA A 129 1.71 -4.23 16.00
N ARG A 130 0.46 -4.28 16.51
CA ARG A 130 -0.33 -5.51 16.54
C ARG A 130 -1.01 -5.82 15.21
N ALA A 131 -1.50 -4.80 14.52
CA ALA A 131 -2.32 -4.97 13.33
C ALA A 131 -1.51 -5.13 12.04
N ARG A 132 -0.29 -4.62 12.00
CA ARG A 132 0.48 -4.55 10.74
C ARG A 132 0.78 -5.91 10.12
N ARG A 133 1.06 -6.92 10.94
CA ARG A 133 1.34 -8.26 10.43
C ARG A 133 0.16 -8.86 9.64
N PRO A 134 -1.09 -8.88 10.18
CA PRO A 134 -2.23 -9.38 9.40
C PRO A 134 -2.51 -8.57 8.13
N VAL A 135 -2.27 -7.26 8.15
CA VAL A 135 -2.53 -6.40 6.99
C VAL A 135 -1.62 -6.75 5.81
N LEU A 136 -0.41 -7.23 6.08
CA LEU A 136 0.59 -7.49 5.05
C LEU A 136 0.82 -8.97 4.77
N ALA A 137 0.18 -9.83 5.52
CA ALA A 137 0.31 -11.27 5.34
C ALA A 137 -0.41 -11.76 4.09
#